data_2a53998264d4e2a1bf0a9a280d61eafb
#
_entry.id   2a53998264d4e2a1bf0a9a280d61eafb
#
_cell.length_a   1.000
_cell.length_b   1.000
_cell.length_c   1.000
_cell.angle_alpha   90.00
_cell.angle_beta   90.00
_cell.angle_gamma   90.00
#
_symmetry.space_group_name_H-M   'P 1'
#
loop_
_entity.id
_entity.type
_entity.pdbx_description
1 polymer ?
#
loop_
_entity_poly.entity_id
_entity_poly.type
_entity_poly.pdbx_seq_one_letter_code
_entity_poly.pdbx_strand_id
1 'polypeptide(L)'
;AAAPDLPTAGESGLPGFDTSGWFSMYCAPRTPPHIVKKLNTEILAIVNAPDMRERLLTFGATPLPGTPDDLRRQLAREVPAWRKVIQDAGLKAE
;
A
#
# COMPACT_ATOMS: atom_id res chain seq x y z
N ALA A 1 8.24 10.34 -9.13
CA ALA A 1 7.11 9.99 -10.00
C ALA A 1 7.63 9.66 -11.40
N ALA A 2 7.05 8.65 -12.05
CA ALA A 2 7.45 8.25 -13.39
C ALA A 2 7.02 9.28 -14.48
N ALA A 3 6.08 10.15 -14.15
CA ALA A 3 5.55 11.21 -15.02
C ALA A 3 5.27 12.47 -14.17
N PRO A 4 6.31 13.23 -13.83
CA PRO A 4 6.18 14.40 -12.96
C PRO A 4 5.34 15.54 -13.55
N ASP A 5 5.23 15.59 -14.87
CA ASP A 5 4.52 16.66 -15.59
C ASP A 5 3.01 16.37 -15.78
N LEU A 6 2.55 15.17 -15.36
CA LEU A 6 1.12 14.83 -15.46
C LEU A 6 0.42 15.15 -14.13
N PRO A 7 -0.69 15.92 -14.17
CA PRO A 7 -1.46 16.18 -12.97
C PRO A 7 -2.14 14.90 -12.46
N THR A 8 -2.30 14.81 -11.15
CA THR A 8 -3.08 13.74 -10.52
C THR A 8 -4.58 13.91 -10.79
N ALA A 9 -5.36 12.84 -10.61
CA ALA A 9 -6.81 12.93 -10.70
C ALA A 9 -7.40 13.95 -9.72
N GLY A 10 -6.83 14.05 -8.51
CA GLY A 10 -7.22 15.04 -7.52
C GLY A 10 -7.01 16.47 -7.99
N GLU A 11 -5.88 16.77 -8.61
CA GLU A 11 -5.56 18.08 -9.21
C GLU A 11 -6.38 18.36 -10.46
N SER A 12 -6.88 17.32 -11.12
CA SER A 12 -7.71 17.42 -12.33
C SER A 12 -9.22 17.50 -12.03
N GLY A 13 -9.61 17.77 -10.80
CA GLY A 13 -11.01 18.02 -10.44
C GLY A 13 -11.74 16.88 -9.74
N LEU A 14 -11.02 15.82 -9.34
CA LEU A 14 -11.55 14.70 -8.56
C LEU A 14 -10.87 14.64 -7.17
N PRO A 15 -11.12 15.59 -6.28
CA PRO A 15 -10.50 15.65 -4.98
C PRO A 15 -10.80 14.38 -4.17
N GLY A 16 -9.77 13.81 -3.55
CA GLY A 16 -9.88 12.55 -2.76
C GLY A 16 -9.93 11.27 -3.61
N PHE A 17 -9.87 11.36 -4.92
CA PHE A 17 -9.76 10.18 -5.78
C PHE A 17 -8.31 9.70 -5.77
N ASP A 18 -8.08 8.59 -5.08
CA ASP A 18 -6.81 7.87 -5.05
C ASP A 18 -7.10 6.37 -5.14
N THR A 19 -6.70 5.76 -6.24
CA THR A 19 -6.83 4.32 -6.52
C THR A 19 -5.46 3.66 -6.64
N SER A 20 -4.43 4.25 -6.03
CA SER A 20 -3.09 3.69 -6.02
C SER A 20 -3.08 2.28 -5.44
N GLY A 21 -2.62 1.32 -6.22
CA GLY A 21 -2.39 -0.04 -5.76
C GLY A 21 -1.18 -0.09 -4.83
N TRP A 22 -1.21 -0.99 -3.85
CA TRP A 22 -0.10 -1.21 -2.95
C TRP A 22 0.11 -2.70 -2.68
N PHE A 23 1.32 -3.06 -2.31
CA PHE A 23 1.71 -4.41 -1.94
C PHE A 23 2.20 -4.43 -0.49
N SER A 24 1.93 -5.51 0.21
CA SER A 24 2.39 -5.69 1.58
C SER A 24 2.77 -7.14 1.86
N MET A 25 3.56 -7.33 2.90
CA MET A 25 3.93 -8.65 3.39
C MET A 25 3.11 -8.99 4.63
N TYR A 26 2.68 -10.25 4.70
CA TYR A 26 1.88 -10.77 5.82
C TYR A 26 2.58 -11.96 6.45
N CYS A 27 2.40 -12.10 7.75
CA CYS A 27 2.76 -13.30 8.48
C CYS A 27 1.55 -14.24 8.64
N ALA A 28 1.82 -15.51 8.88
CA ALA A 28 0.77 -16.47 9.24
C ALA A 28 0.00 -16.00 10.49
N PRO A 29 -1.28 -16.32 10.62
CA PRO A 29 -2.03 -16.08 11.85
C PRO A 29 -1.31 -16.68 13.05
N ARG A 30 -1.31 -15.98 14.17
CA ARG A 30 -0.66 -16.39 15.43
C ARG A 30 0.87 -16.40 15.40
N THR A 31 1.52 -15.78 14.41
CA THR A 31 2.97 -15.52 14.47
C THR A 31 3.30 -14.72 15.74
N PRO A 32 4.27 -15.16 16.55
CA PRO A 32 4.65 -14.47 17.78
C PRO A 32 5.00 -12.99 17.55
N PRO A 33 4.58 -12.06 18.41
CA PRO A 33 4.79 -10.62 18.21
C PRO A 33 6.26 -10.22 18.04
N HIS A 34 7.19 -10.88 18.72
CA HIS A 34 8.62 -10.59 18.60
C HIS A 34 9.17 -10.93 17.20
N ILE A 35 8.63 -11.97 16.56
CA ILE A 35 8.99 -12.33 15.18
C ILE A 35 8.43 -11.30 14.20
N VAL A 36 7.17 -10.91 14.35
CA VAL A 36 6.56 -9.85 13.53
C VAL A 36 7.37 -8.56 13.64
N LYS A 37 7.75 -8.17 14.87
CA LYS A 37 8.55 -6.98 15.11
C LYS A 37 9.92 -7.08 14.42
N LYS A 38 10.61 -8.21 14.55
CA LYS A 38 11.91 -8.43 13.91
C LYS A 38 11.79 -8.33 12.40
N LEU A 39 10.86 -9.05 11.79
CA LEU A 39 10.62 -9.00 10.34
C LEU A 39 10.32 -7.57 9.87
N ASN A 40 9.46 -6.84 10.57
CA ASN A 40 9.17 -5.44 10.23
C ASN A 40 10.42 -4.57 10.27
N THR A 41 11.25 -4.70 11.31
CA THR A 41 12.52 -3.95 11.42
C THR A 41 13.46 -4.23 10.24
N GLU A 42 13.67 -5.49 9.91
CA GLU A 42 14.56 -5.88 8.81
C GLU A 42 14.01 -5.45 7.44
N ILE A 43 12.72 -5.63 7.20
CA ILE A 43 12.06 -5.20 5.96
C ILE A 43 12.11 -3.67 5.82
N LEU A 44 11.89 -2.91 6.88
CA LEU A 44 12.01 -1.45 6.87
C LEU A 44 13.42 -1.00 6.53
N ALA A 45 14.44 -1.67 7.05
CA ALA A 45 15.84 -1.38 6.73
C ALA A 45 16.11 -1.61 5.23
N ILE A 46 15.61 -2.70 4.66
CA ILE A 46 15.75 -3.03 3.23
C ILE A 46 15.00 -2.00 2.37
N VAL A 47 13.75 -1.73 2.67
CA VAL A 47 12.91 -0.81 1.87
C VAL A 47 13.43 0.63 1.90
N ASN A 48 14.09 1.03 2.99
CA ASN A 48 14.70 2.34 3.11
C ASN A 48 16.11 2.43 2.53
N ALA A 49 16.74 1.31 2.18
CA ALA A 49 18.06 1.31 1.55
C ALA A 49 18.02 2.04 0.20
N PRO A 50 19.03 2.88 -0.13
CA PRO A 50 19.03 3.70 -1.34
C PRO A 50 18.88 2.88 -2.62
N ASP A 51 19.59 1.77 -2.73
CA ASP A 51 19.55 0.87 -3.89
C ASP A 51 18.18 0.21 -4.08
N MET A 52 17.53 -0.16 -2.98
CA MET A 52 16.18 -0.73 -3.02
C MET A 52 15.16 0.34 -3.45
N ARG A 53 15.28 1.56 -2.93
CA ARG A 53 14.40 2.67 -3.33
C ARG A 53 14.51 2.97 -4.82
N GLU A 54 15.73 3.00 -5.35
CA GLU A 54 15.97 3.21 -6.80
C GLU A 54 15.33 2.09 -7.63
N ARG A 55 15.50 0.83 -7.22
CA ARG A 55 14.87 -0.32 -7.90
C ARG A 55 13.35 -0.22 -7.88
N LEU A 56 12.75 0.10 -6.75
CA LEU A 56 11.29 0.24 -6.65
C LEU A 56 10.78 1.35 -7.58
N LEU A 57 11.45 2.50 -7.63
CA LEU A 57 11.09 3.58 -8.55
C LEU A 57 11.20 3.16 -10.02
N THR A 58 12.20 2.35 -10.38
CA THR A 58 12.33 1.78 -11.74
C THR A 58 11.12 0.90 -12.12
N PHE A 59 10.52 0.21 -11.14
CA PHE A 59 9.28 -0.56 -11.34
C PHE A 59 8.00 0.29 -11.22
N GLY A 60 8.12 1.61 -11.08
CA GLY A 60 6.97 2.50 -10.88
C GLY A 60 6.34 2.40 -9.48
N ALA A 61 7.05 1.78 -8.52
CA ALA A 61 6.59 1.64 -7.15
C ALA A 61 7.24 2.67 -6.23
N THR A 62 6.45 3.30 -5.37
CA THR A 62 6.94 4.19 -4.32
C THR A 62 7.06 3.43 -3.01
N PRO A 63 8.23 3.45 -2.34
CA PRO A 63 8.37 2.84 -1.03
C PRO A 63 7.37 3.41 -0.03
N LEU A 64 6.64 2.54 0.65
CA LEU A 64 5.66 2.89 1.68
C LEU A 64 6.03 2.18 2.99
N PRO A 65 7.09 2.64 3.68
CA PRO A 65 7.49 2.06 4.95
C PRO A 65 6.43 2.31 6.02
N GLY A 66 6.14 1.29 6.83
CA GLY A 66 5.13 1.40 7.86
C GLY A 66 5.21 0.29 8.90
N THR A 67 4.47 0.46 9.97
CA THR A 67 4.32 -0.53 11.04
C THR A 67 3.18 -1.50 10.72
N PRO A 68 3.10 -2.64 11.43
CA PRO A 68 1.93 -3.52 11.36
C PRO A 68 0.60 -2.80 11.67
N ASP A 69 0.62 -1.81 12.55
CA ASP A 69 -0.58 -1.02 12.89
C ASP A 69 -0.97 -0.04 11.79
N ASP A 70 -0.01 0.50 11.05
CA ASP A 70 -0.30 1.33 9.87
C ASP A 70 -1.05 0.51 8.82
N LEU A 71 -0.59 -0.73 8.56
CA LEU A 71 -1.26 -1.64 7.63
C LEU A 71 -2.68 -2.00 8.10
N ARG A 72 -2.87 -2.27 9.40
CA ARG A 72 -4.21 -2.53 9.94
C ARG A 72 -5.15 -1.34 9.75
N ARG A 73 -4.68 -0.12 10.00
CA ARG A 73 -5.47 1.11 9.79
C ARG A 73 -5.82 1.31 8.33
N GLN A 74 -4.88 1.04 7.43
CA GLN A 74 -5.13 1.13 5.98
C GLN A 74 -6.20 0.13 5.54
N LEU A 75 -6.09 -1.14 5.92
CA LEU A 75 -7.11 -2.16 5.64
C LEU A 75 -8.48 -1.80 6.21
N ALA A 76 -8.53 -1.29 7.43
CA ALA A 76 -9.78 -0.88 8.07
C ALA A 76 -10.49 0.24 7.31
N ARG A 77 -9.77 1.09 6.61
CA ARG A 77 -10.34 2.14 5.75
C ARG A 77 -10.71 1.62 4.37
N GLU A 78 -9.83 0.86 3.74
CA GLU A 78 -9.99 0.48 2.34
C GLU A 78 -10.98 -0.65 2.13
N VAL A 79 -11.01 -1.64 3.01
CA VAL A 79 -11.92 -2.79 2.86
C VAL A 79 -13.40 -2.37 2.77
N PRO A 80 -13.92 -1.48 3.65
CA PRO A 80 -15.30 -0.98 3.49
C PRO A 80 -15.50 -0.16 2.23
N ALA A 81 -14.52 0.67 1.84
CA ALA A 81 -14.60 1.51 0.64
C ALA A 81 -14.69 0.65 -0.63
N TRP A 82 -13.79 -0.31 -0.78
CA TRP A 82 -13.80 -1.22 -1.93
C TRP A 82 -15.05 -2.11 -1.94
N ARG A 83 -15.51 -2.56 -0.78
CA ARG A 83 -16.77 -3.33 -0.70
C ARG A 83 -17.94 -2.52 -1.25
N LYS A 84 -18.02 -1.24 -0.90
CA LYS A 84 -19.05 -0.35 -1.43
C LYS A 84 -18.93 -0.21 -2.96
N VAL A 85 -17.74 0.03 -3.49
CA VAL A 85 -17.52 0.16 -4.94
C VAL A 85 -17.95 -1.12 -5.67
N ILE A 86 -17.58 -2.30 -5.16
CA ILE A 86 -17.94 -3.60 -5.74
C ILE A 86 -19.47 -3.79 -5.74
N GLN A 87 -20.14 -3.44 -4.64
CA GLN A 87 -21.60 -3.53 -4.53
C GLN A 87 -22.31 -2.58 -5.49
N ASP A 88 -21.89 -1.31 -5.52
CA ASP A 88 -22.49 -0.28 -6.37
C ASP A 88 -22.28 -0.59 -7.86
N ALA A 89 -21.15 -1.19 -8.22
CA ALA A 89 -20.84 -1.64 -9.59
C ALA A 89 -21.50 -2.98 -9.97
N GLY A 90 -22.19 -3.65 -9.04
CA GLY A 90 -22.81 -4.95 -9.29
C GLY A 90 -21.82 -6.08 -9.60
N LEU A 91 -20.55 -5.93 -9.20
CA LEU A 91 -19.52 -6.93 -9.44
C LEU A 91 -19.71 -8.13 -8.52
N LYS A 92 -19.60 -9.33 -9.07
CA LYS A 92 -19.63 -10.60 -8.33
C LYS A 92 -18.30 -11.33 -8.56
N ALA A 93 -17.80 -11.96 -7.50
CA ALA A 93 -16.72 -12.93 -7.66
C ALA A 93 -17.26 -14.15 -8.41
N GLU A 94 -16.59 -14.56 -9.47
CA GLU A 94 -16.86 -15.83 -10.16
C GLU A 94 -16.27 -16.99 -9.37
#